data_6b672a0da7a9234118db2b7039bd0918
#
_entry.id   6b672a0da7a9234118db2b7039bd0918
#
_cell.length_a   1.000
_cell.length_b   1.000
_cell.length_c   1.000
_cell.angle_alpha   90.00
_cell.angle_beta   90.00
_cell.angle_gamma   90.00
#
_symmetry.space_group_name_H-M   'P 1'
#
loop_
_entity.id
_entity.type
_entity.pdbx_description
1 polymer ?
#
loop_
_entity_poly.entity_id
_entity_poly.type
_entity_poly.pdbx_seq_one_letter_code
_entity_poly.pdbx_strand_id
1 'polypeptide(L)'
;MQSQYKHHHTMAKFIFFDTECNGLPQNYRASVTATHNWPRMIQLAWIVTDENGTILKTQSHVIRPEGFTIINEVAQLTRITTDRAEREGITLQSALREFMDDLSEANLIVGHNISFDLNIVGCELYREGMAYNTLLAKRNVCTMQRSTDFCSIPSNSPYGGYKWPKLEELHRKLFGCTFDGAHDALADIEATKKCYFALKQRGIV
;
A
#
# COMPACT_ATOMS: atom_id res chain seq x y z
N MET A 1 44.25 -8.32 24.05
CA MET A 1 43.52 -8.39 22.77
C MET A 1 42.03 -8.12 23.03
N GLN A 2 41.60 -6.87 22.86
CA GLN A 2 40.18 -6.49 22.98
C GLN A 2 39.51 -6.74 21.63
N SER A 3 38.63 -7.74 21.58
CA SER A 3 37.77 -8.02 20.44
C SER A 3 36.77 -6.87 20.32
N GLN A 4 36.93 -6.01 19.32
CA GLN A 4 35.91 -5.03 18.93
C GLN A 4 34.80 -5.77 18.22
N TYR A 5 33.73 -6.10 18.93
CA TYR A 5 32.44 -6.47 18.32
C TYR A 5 31.90 -5.22 17.62
N LYS A 6 32.12 -5.10 16.31
CA LYS A 6 31.39 -4.18 15.45
C LYS A 6 29.93 -4.63 15.46
N HIS A 7 29.08 -3.99 16.26
CA HIS A 7 27.64 -4.07 16.06
C HIS A 7 27.36 -3.50 14.67
N HIS A 8 27.14 -4.38 13.69
CA HIS A 8 26.48 -3.99 12.47
C HIS A 8 25.07 -3.56 12.85
N HIS A 9 24.85 -2.26 13.00
CA HIS A 9 23.52 -1.69 13.09
C HIS A 9 22.88 -1.90 11.72
N THR A 10 22.11 -2.98 11.59
CA THR A 10 21.28 -3.18 10.42
C THR A 10 20.25 -2.07 10.42
N MET A 11 20.36 -1.14 9.48
CA MET A 11 19.42 -0.02 9.36
C MET A 11 18.01 -0.58 9.16
N ALA A 12 17.03 0.00 9.86
CA ALA A 12 15.63 -0.41 9.72
C ALA A 12 15.14 -0.12 8.32
N LYS A 13 14.44 -1.10 7.72
CA LYS A 13 13.83 -0.97 6.40
C LYS A 13 12.33 -0.76 6.54
N PHE A 14 11.80 0.17 5.76
CA PHE A 14 10.36 0.43 5.66
C PHE A 14 9.87 0.04 4.28
N ILE A 15 8.72 -0.61 4.21
CA ILE A 15 8.07 -0.94 2.94
C ILE A 15 6.76 -0.15 2.82
N PHE A 16 6.65 0.58 1.72
CA PHE A 16 5.46 1.30 1.32
C PHE A 16 4.83 0.52 0.18
N PHE A 17 3.55 0.22 0.25
CA PHE A 17 2.88 -0.46 -0.85
C PHE A 17 1.43 -0.01 -1.02
N ASP A 18 0.93 -0.19 -2.22
CA ASP A 18 -0.41 0.14 -2.64
C ASP A 18 -0.88 -0.85 -3.71
N THR A 19 -2.18 -1.02 -3.83
CA THR A 19 -2.81 -1.96 -4.77
C THR A 19 -3.91 -1.28 -5.58
N GLU A 20 -3.96 -1.59 -6.88
CA GLU A 20 -5.15 -1.34 -7.67
C GLU A 20 -5.96 -2.64 -7.80
N CYS A 21 -7.28 -2.52 -7.72
CA CYS A 21 -8.19 -3.65 -7.64
C CYS A 21 -9.34 -3.55 -8.64
N ASN A 22 -9.82 -4.71 -9.07
CA ASN A 22 -10.95 -4.84 -10.00
C ASN A 22 -12.30 -4.67 -9.28
N GLY A 23 -12.50 -3.53 -8.61
CA GLY A 23 -13.68 -3.19 -7.85
C GLY A 23 -13.45 -2.98 -6.36
N LEU A 24 -14.52 -3.03 -5.57
CA LEU A 24 -14.52 -2.82 -4.13
C LEU A 24 -15.06 -4.04 -3.40
N PRO A 25 -14.68 -4.27 -2.13
CA PRO A 25 -15.25 -5.35 -1.34
C PRO A 25 -16.71 -5.06 -0.98
N GLN A 26 -17.49 -6.10 -0.79
CA GLN A 26 -18.88 -5.98 -0.31
C GLN A 26 -18.92 -5.59 1.18
N ASN A 27 -17.96 -6.08 1.95
CA ASN A 27 -17.81 -5.80 3.37
C ASN A 27 -16.31 -5.58 3.69
N TYR A 28 -15.97 -4.36 4.11
CA TYR A 28 -14.59 -3.98 4.48
C TYR A 28 -14.07 -4.67 5.75
N ARG A 29 -14.95 -5.31 6.53
CA ARG A 29 -14.59 -6.02 7.77
C ARG A 29 -14.52 -7.54 7.59
N ALA A 30 -14.73 -8.04 6.38
CA ALA A 30 -14.66 -9.47 6.11
C ALA A 30 -13.23 -10.00 6.31
N SER A 31 -13.13 -11.28 6.70
CA SER A 31 -11.85 -11.97 6.74
C SER A 31 -11.21 -12.01 5.35
N VAL A 32 -9.88 -11.99 5.28
CA VAL A 32 -9.13 -12.21 4.03
C VAL A 32 -9.41 -13.57 3.40
N THR A 33 -9.89 -14.54 4.18
CA THR A 33 -10.29 -15.87 3.69
C THR A 33 -11.66 -15.88 3.01
N ALA A 34 -12.44 -14.80 3.14
CA ALA A 34 -13.71 -14.62 2.43
C ALA A 34 -13.47 -14.18 0.98
N THR A 35 -12.98 -15.08 0.15
CA THR A 35 -12.50 -14.78 -1.21
C THR A 35 -13.55 -14.20 -2.14
N HIS A 36 -14.85 -14.50 -1.92
CA HIS A 36 -15.96 -13.94 -2.66
C HIS A 36 -16.23 -12.46 -2.35
N ASN A 37 -15.74 -11.98 -1.20
CA ASN A 37 -15.94 -10.60 -0.74
C ASN A 37 -14.91 -9.61 -1.34
N TRP A 38 -13.67 -10.06 -1.52
CA TRP A 38 -12.56 -9.20 -1.90
C TRP A 38 -12.35 -9.17 -3.42
N PRO A 39 -12.20 -7.98 -4.04
CA PRO A 39 -11.90 -7.89 -5.46
C PRO A 39 -10.53 -8.49 -5.80
N ARG A 40 -10.32 -8.79 -7.07
CA ARG A 40 -9.03 -9.26 -7.57
C ARG A 40 -8.07 -8.08 -7.71
N MET A 41 -6.83 -8.27 -7.32
CA MET A 41 -5.75 -7.31 -7.50
C MET A 41 -5.31 -7.26 -8.96
N ILE A 42 -5.14 -6.05 -9.50
CA ILE A 42 -4.70 -5.82 -10.90
C ILE A 42 -3.37 -5.09 -11.01
N GLN A 43 -2.91 -4.45 -9.92
CA GLN A 43 -1.58 -3.88 -9.81
C GLN A 43 -1.11 -3.99 -8.36
N LEU A 44 0.18 -4.27 -8.18
CA LEU A 44 0.88 -4.21 -6.90
C LEU A 44 2.16 -3.42 -7.09
N ALA A 45 2.32 -2.35 -6.32
CA ALA A 45 3.54 -1.56 -6.32
C ALA A 45 4.09 -1.40 -4.91
N TRP A 46 5.42 -1.36 -4.77
CA TRP A 46 6.06 -1.09 -3.48
C TRP A 46 7.40 -0.40 -3.62
N ILE A 47 7.73 0.35 -2.57
CA ILE A 47 9.03 0.98 -2.39
C ILE A 47 9.60 0.51 -1.05
N VAL A 48 10.85 0.06 -1.06
CA VAL A 48 11.61 -0.22 0.16
C VAL A 48 12.57 0.95 0.41
N THR A 49 12.57 1.49 1.62
CA THR A 49 13.50 2.54 2.03
C THR A 49 14.27 2.13 3.27
N ASP A 50 15.37 2.82 3.56
CA ASP A 50 15.92 2.87 4.90
C ASP A 50 15.06 3.76 5.83
N GLU A 51 15.43 3.84 7.09
CA GLU A 51 14.74 4.66 8.12
C GLU A 51 14.82 6.18 7.87
N ASN A 52 15.70 6.63 6.97
CA ASN A 52 15.89 8.02 6.58
C ASN A 52 15.16 8.39 5.29
N GLY A 53 14.55 7.39 4.62
CA GLY A 53 13.79 7.58 3.38
C GLY A 53 14.60 7.41 2.10
N THR A 54 15.85 6.93 2.19
CA THR A 54 16.64 6.56 1.01
C THR A 54 16.00 5.34 0.36
N ILE A 55 15.69 5.45 -0.93
CA ILE A 55 15.09 4.34 -1.68
C ILE A 55 16.14 3.25 -1.91
N LEU A 56 15.82 2.04 -1.48
CA LEU A 56 16.64 0.83 -1.66
C LEU A 56 16.13 -0.02 -2.83
N LYS A 57 14.82 -0.04 -3.04
CA LYS A 57 14.15 -0.80 -4.11
C LYS A 57 12.82 -0.16 -4.48
N THR A 58 12.46 -0.24 -5.74
CA THR A 58 11.13 0.15 -6.26
C THR A 58 10.65 -0.93 -7.22
N GLN A 59 9.41 -1.37 -7.04
CA GLN A 59 8.74 -2.32 -7.93
C GLN A 59 7.31 -1.89 -8.22
N SER A 60 6.85 -2.18 -9.42
CA SER A 60 5.46 -1.99 -9.83
C SER A 60 5.11 -3.04 -10.88
N HIS A 61 4.11 -3.87 -10.58
CA HIS A 61 3.69 -4.95 -11.45
C HIS A 61 2.20 -4.86 -11.75
N VAL A 62 1.86 -4.80 -13.01
CA VAL A 62 0.51 -5.13 -13.48
C VAL A 62 0.33 -6.64 -13.36
N ILE A 63 -0.81 -7.06 -12.82
CA ILE A 63 -1.12 -8.48 -12.61
C ILE A 63 -1.93 -8.99 -13.79
N ARG A 64 -1.48 -10.10 -14.39
CA ARG A 64 -2.22 -10.77 -15.44
C ARG A 64 -3.52 -11.33 -14.89
N PRO A 65 -4.69 -10.98 -15.46
CA PRO A 65 -5.95 -11.49 -14.99
C PRO A 65 -6.09 -12.98 -15.31
N GLU A 66 -6.42 -13.78 -14.32
CA GLU A 66 -6.68 -15.21 -14.47
C GLU A 66 -8.11 -15.51 -14.05
N GLY A 67 -8.95 -15.86 -15.04
CA GLY A 67 -10.36 -16.21 -14.82
C GLY A 67 -11.30 -15.01 -14.57
N PHE A 68 -10.86 -13.77 -14.85
CA PHE A 68 -11.68 -12.57 -14.79
C PHE A 68 -11.26 -11.56 -15.84
N THR A 69 -12.12 -10.58 -16.11
CA THR A 69 -11.81 -9.40 -16.93
C THR A 69 -11.85 -8.14 -16.06
N ILE A 70 -11.07 -7.14 -16.42
CA ILE A 70 -11.05 -5.85 -15.72
C ILE A 70 -12.28 -5.05 -16.17
N ILE A 71 -13.08 -4.60 -15.20
CA ILE A 71 -14.32 -3.85 -15.49
C ILE A 71 -13.98 -2.45 -16.06
N ASN A 72 -14.83 -1.93 -16.92
CA ASN A 72 -14.56 -0.70 -17.65
C ASN A 72 -14.30 0.51 -16.73
N GLU A 73 -15.05 0.64 -15.65
CA GLU A 73 -14.90 1.73 -14.69
C GLU A 73 -13.53 1.73 -14.04
N VAL A 74 -13.01 0.54 -13.70
CA VAL A 74 -11.66 0.37 -13.16
C VAL A 74 -10.61 0.66 -14.23
N ALA A 75 -10.80 0.16 -15.45
CA ALA A 75 -9.89 0.41 -16.56
C ALA A 75 -9.78 1.91 -16.90
N GLN A 76 -10.87 2.67 -16.81
CA GLN A 76 -10.85 4.12 -17.00
C GLN A 76 -10.10 4.84 -15.89
N LEU A 77 -10.26 4.40 -14.64
CA LEU A 77 -9.64 5.01 -13.48
C LEU A 77 -8.13 4.72 -13.41
N THR A 78 -7.75 3.44 -13.54
CA THR A 78 -6.37 2.96 -13.37
C THR A 78 -5.57 2.94 -14.67
N ARG A 79 -6.25 3.07 -15.80
CA ARG A 79 -5.69 2.89 -17.16
C ARG A 79 -5.14 1.49 -17.43
N ILE A 80 -5.55 0.50 -16.61
CA ILE A 80 -5.22 -0.91 -16.78
C ILE A 80 -6.42 -1.60 -17.39
N THR A 81 -6.37 -1.84 -18.70
CA THR A 81 -7.37 -2.63 -19.43
C THR A 81 -7.04 -4.12 -19.34
N THR A 82 -8.01 -5.00 -19.62
CA THR A 82 -7.77 -6.44 -19.69
C THR A 82 -6.64 -6.75 -20.70
N ASP A 83 -6.72 -6.18 -21.93
CA ASP A 83 -5.71 -6.40 -22.98
C ASP A 83 -4.30 -5.95 -22.54
N ARG A 84 -4.22 -4.81 -21.84
CA ARG A 84 -2.93 -4.34 -21.30
C ARG A 84 -2.41 -5.31 -20.26
N ALA A 85 -3.26 -5.73 -19.31
CA ALA A 85 -2.88 -6.62 -18.24
C ALA A 85 -2.49 -8.02 -18.74
N GLU A 86 -3.13 -8.52 -19.80
CA GLU A 86 -2.75 -9.78 -20.45
C GLU A 86 -1.39 -9.69 -21.14
N ARG A 87 -1.11 -8.55 -21.77
CA ARG A 87 0.11 -8.34 -22.58
C ARG A 87 1.32 -8.01 -21.71
N GLU A 88 1.16 -7.16 -20.69
CA GLU A 88 2.24 -6.59 -19.87
C GLU A 88 2.33 -7.21 -18.48
N GLY A 89 1.24 -7.84 -18.02
CA GLY A 89 1.13 -8.34 -16.65
C GLY A 89 1.95 -9.60 -16.41
N ILE A 90 2.46 -9.69 -15.18
CA ILE A 90 3.09 -10.91 -14.66
C ILE A 90 2.05 -11.76 -13.90
N THR A 91 2.39 -13.00 -13.60
CA THR A 91 1.50 -13.87 -12.80
C THR A 91 1.37 -13.32 -11.38
N LEU A 92 0.18 -13.47 -10.80
CA LEU A 92 -0.08 -13.10 -9.40
C LEU A 92 0.94 -13.74 -8.45
N GLN A 93 1.20 -15.03 -8.64
CA GLN A 93 2.14 -15.77 -7.79
C GLN A 93 3.55 -15.18 -7.82
N SER A 94 4.04 -14.77 -9.00
CA SER A 94 5.38 -14.15 -9.14
C SER A 94 5.45 -12.81 -8.41
N ALA A 95 4.43 -11.95 -8.58
CA ALA A 95 4.37 -10.65 -7.90
C ALA A 95 4.31 -10.83 -6.37
N LEU A 96 3.47 -11.75 -5.88
CA LEU A 96 3.35 -12.01 -4.44
C LEU A 96 4.63 -12.57 -3.83
N ARG A 97 5.34 -13.47 -4.50
CA ARG A 97 6.62 -13.99 -4.02
C ARG A 97 7.65 -12.89 -3.88
N GLU A 98 7.84 -12.08 -4.90
CA GLU A 98 8.79 -10.97 -4.88
C GLU A 98 8.45 -9.96 -3.77
N PHE A 99 7.18 -9.62 -3.63
CA PHE A 99 6.71 -8.73 -2.55
C PHE A 99 6.96 -9.31 -1.17
N MET A 100 6.65 -10.59 -0.95
CA MET A 100 6.84 -11.25 0.34
C MET A 100 8.31 -11.41 0.72
N ASP A 101 9.20 -11.59 -0.26
CA ASP A 101 10.64 -11.62 -0.03
C ASP A 101 11.11 -10.26 0.51
N ASP A 102 10.73 -9.15 -0.13
CA ASP A 102 11.06 -7.81 0.32
C ASP A 102 10.40 -7.46 1.67
N LEU A 103 9.14 -7.89 1.88
CA LEU A 103 8.42 -7.72 3.13
C LEU A 103 9.10 -8.43 4.29
N SER A 104 9.68 -9.61 4.06
CA SER A 104 10.35 -10.39 5.10
C SER A 104 11.49 -9.60 5.76
N GLU A 105 12.17 -8.80 4.98
CA GLU A 105 13.29 -7.94 5.40
C GLU A 105 12.86 -6.58 6.00
N ALA A 106 11.61 -6.17 5.79
CA ALA A 106 11.12 -4.88 6.27
C ALA A 106 10.73 -4.95 7.75
N ASN A 107 10.99 -3.88 8.49
CA ASN A 107 10.63 -3.71 9.90
C ASN A 107 9.25 -3.07 10.08
N LEU A 108 8.80 -2.31 9.08
CA LEU A 108 7.57 -1.52 9.14
C LEU A 108 6.90 -1.46 7.76
N ILE A 109 5.60 -1.68 7.75
CA ILE A 109 4.73 -1.37 6.60
C ILE A 109 4.18 0.04 6.77
N VAL A 110 4.15 0.82 5.70
CA VAL A 110 3.49 2.13 5.66
C VAL A 110 2.58 2.21 4.46
N GLY A 111 1.38 2.74 4.65
CA GLY A 111 0.44 2.99 3.56
C GLY A 111 -0.60 4.05 3.93
N HIS A 112 -1.36 4.50 2.93
CA HIS A 112 -2.50 5.38 3.12
C HIS A 112 -3.78 4.56 3.02
N ASN A 113 -4.53 4.43 4.11
CA ASN A 113 -5.63 3.45 4.25
C ASN A 113 -5.14 1.98 4.14
N ILE A 114 -3.97 1.73 4.70
CA ILE A 114 -3.21 0.47 4.53
C ILE A 114 -4.00 -0.80 4.87
N SER A 115 -5.02 -0.71 5.71
CA SER A 115 -5.86 -1.87 6.04
C SER A 115 -6.57 -2.45 4.82
N PHE A 116 -6.91 -1.62 3.84
CA PHE A 116 -7.50 -2.08 2.59
C PHE A 116 -6.48 -2.93 1.81
N ASP A 117 -5.28 -2.42 1.59
CA ASP A 117 -4.23 -3.10 0.81
C ASP A 117 -3.73 -4.36 1.51
N LEU A 118 -3.61 -4.35 2.84
CA LEU A 118 -3.30 -5.55 3.63
C LEU A 118 -4.34 -6.66 3.41
N ASN A 119 -5.63 -6.30 3.36
CA ASN A 119 -6.68 -7.27 3.12
C ASN A 119 -6.70 -7.78 1.68
N ILE A 120 -6.45 -6.91 0.70
CA ILE A 120 -6.36 -7.31 -0.72
C ILE A 120 -5.20 -8.29 -0.91
N VAL A 121 -3.98 -7.92 -0.51
CA VAL A 121 -2.81 -8.79 -0.64
C VAL A 121 -2.98 -10.06 0.19
N GLY A 122 -3.51 -9.94 1.42
CA GLY A 122 -3.81 -11.09 2.28
C GLY A 122 -4.78 -12.08 1.64
N CYS A 123 -5.82 -11.58 0.98
CA CYS A 123 -6.78 -12.43 0.26
C CYS A 123 -6.14 -13.10 -0.97
N GLU A 124 -5.32 -12.39 -1.74
CA GLU A 124 -4.63 -12.98 -2.89
C GLU A 124 -3.58 -14.02 -2.43
N LEU A 125 -2.86 -13.79 -1.33
CA LEU A 125 -1.99 -14.80 -0.71
C LEU A 125 -2.77 -16.06 -0.32
N TYR A 126 -3.95 -15.87 0.30
CA TYR A 126 -4.83 -17.00 0.67
C TYR A 126 -5.30 -17.78 -0.56
N ARG A 127 -5.70 -17.10 -1.66
CA ARG A 127 -6.10 -17.74 -2.93
C ARG A 127 -4.98 -18.58 -3.53
N GLU A 128 -3.72 -18.11 -3.41
CA GLU A 128 -2.54 -18.82 -3.90
C GLU A 128 -2.00 -19.89 -2.92
N GLY A 129 -2.67 -20.11 -1.78
CA GLY A 129 -2.21 -21.04 -0.76
C GLY A 129 -0.90 -20.62 -0.07
N MET A 130 -0.58 -19.31 -0.10
CA MET A 130 0.60 -18.72 0.53
C MET A 130 0.30 -18.25 1.95
N ALA A 131 1.34 -18.10 2.77
CA ALA A 131 1.21 -17.66 4.16
C ALA A 131 0.86 -16.16 4.24
N TYR A 132 -0.42 -15.84 4.47
CA TYR A 132 -0.90 -14.47 4.62
C TYR A 132 -0.75 -13.92 6.05
N ASN A 133 -0.65 -14.78 7.05
CA ASN A 133 -0.57 -14.36 8.46
C ASN A 133 0.68 -13.52 8.75
N THR A 134 1.79 -13.79 8.08
CA THR A 134 3.04 -13.01 8.19
C THR A 134 2.85 -11.56 7.77
N LEU A 135 2.09 -11.31 6.71
CA LEU A 135 1.73 -9.96 6.26
C LEU A 135 0.87 -9.26 7.31
N LEU A 136 -0.21 -9.90 7.76
CA LEU A 136 -1.18 -9.29 8.68
C LEU A 136 -0.62 -9.05 10.08
N ALA A 137 0.36 -9.84 10.51
CA ALA A 137 1.04 -9.68 11.80
C ALA A 137 2.13 -8.60 11.79
N LYS A 138 2.54 -8.12 10.59
CA LYS A 138 3.60 -7.12 10.48
C LYS A 138 3.16 -5.79 11.05
N ARG A 139 4.04 -5.12 11.80
CA ARG A 139 3.80 -3.77 12.28
C ARG A 139 3.53 -2.82 11.11
N ASN A 140 2.49 -1.99 11.22
CA ASN A 140 2.15 -1.05 10.17
C ASN A 140 1.76 0.33 10.69
N VAL A 141 1.84 1.33 9.82
CA VAL A 141 1.42 2.72 10.05
C VAL A 141 0.50 3.14 8.90
N CYS A 142 -0.68 3.62 9.23
CA CYS A 142 -1.63 4.20 8.31
C CYS A 142 -1.51 5.74 8.34
N THR A 143 -0.99 6.33 7.28
CA THR A 143 -0.85 7.80 7.18
C THR A 143 -2.21 8.50 7.20
N MET A 144 -3.27 7.88 6.67
CA MET A 144 -4.64 8.41 6.71
C MET A 144 -5.13 8.60 8.15
N GLN A 145 -5.06 7.55 8.96
CA GLN A 145 -5.53 7.58 10.34
C GLN A 145 -4.68 8.51 11.21
N ARG A 146 -3.35 8.43 11.05
CA ARG A 146 -2.41 9.21 11.86
C ARG A 146 -2.45 10.72 11.56
N SER A 147 -2.89 11.13 10.37
CA SER A 147 -2.95 12.53 9.97
C SER A 147 -4.35 13.16 10.08
N THR A 148 -5.34 12.45 10.59
CA THR A 148 -6.73 12.91 10.67
C THR A 148 -6.84 14.23 11.44
N ASP A 149 -6.27 14.32 12.64
CA ASP A 149 -6.29 15.53 13.46
C ASP A 149 -5.43 16.66 12.86
N PHE A 150 -4.28 16.28 12.28
CA PHE A 150 -3.41 17.25 11.59
C PHE A 150 -4.10 17.90 10.38
N CYS A 151 -4.83 17.12 9.58
CA CYS A 151 -5.59 17.63 8.45
C CYS A 151 -6.79 18.47 8.88
N SER A 152 -7.45 18.12 9.99
CA SER A 152 -8.57 18.83 10.59
C SER A 152 -9.72 19.08 9.61
N ILE A 153 -10.01 18.13 8.72
CA ILE A 153 -11.08 18.26 7.72
C ILE A 153 -12.41 17.94 8.40
N PRO A 154 -13.37 18.88 8.44
CA PRO A 154 -14.64 18.65 9.12
C PRO A 154 -15.37 17.41 8.61
N SER A 155 -15.88 16.59 9.52
CA SER A 155 -16.76 15.47 9.20
C SER A 155 -18.20 15.97 8.98
N ASN A 156 -18.91 15.32 8.05
CA ASN A 156 -20.37 15.51 7.90
C ASN A 156 -21.17 14.72 8.94
N SER A 157 -20.50 14.12 9.93
CA SER A 157 -21.15 13.38 11.00
C SER A 157 -21.93 14.33 11.91
N PRO A 158 -23.16 13.98 12.35
CA PRO A 158 -23.92 14.76 13.33
C PRO A 158 -23.21 14.87 14.67
N TYR A 159 -22.22 14.03 14.94
CA TYR A 159 -21.41 14.05 16.17
C TYR A 159 -20.16 14.95 16.04
N GLY A 160 -19.96 15.63 14.89
CA GLY A 160 -18.78 16.46 14.64
C GLY A 160 -17.51 15.63 14.42
N GLY A 161 -16.36 16.27 14.69
CA GLY A 161 -15.04 15.65 14.50
C GLY A 161 -14.49 15.83 13.09
N TYR A 162 -13.42 15.09 12.81
CA TYR A 162 -12.73 15.15 11.52
C TYR A 162 -12.91 13.86 10.72
N LYS A 163 -13.03 14.00 9.40
CA LYS A 163 -13.01 12.84 8.49
C LYS A 163 -11.57 12.38 8.22
N TRP A 164 -11.40 11.15 7.85
CA TRP A 164 -10.15 10.64 7.31
C TRP A 164 -9.81 11.38 6.01
N PRO A 165 -8.58 11.94 5.90
CA PRO A 165 -8.17 12.63 4.69
C PRO A 165 -7.92 11.64 3.54
N LYS A 166 -8.25 12.04 2.32
CA LYS A 166 -7.71 11.39 1.13
C LYS A 166 -6.21 11.67 1.03
N LEU A 167 -5.47 10.84 0.30
CA LEU A 167 -4.03 11.05 0.09
C LEU A 167 -3.72 12.42 -0.52
N GLU A 168 -4.50 12.86 -1.51
CA GLU A 168 -4.37 14.19 -2.12
C GLU A 168 -4.62 15.33 -1.12
N GLU A 169 -5.57 15.15 -0.19
CA GLU A 169 -5.88 16.15 0.84
C GLU A 169 -4.71 16.26 1.84
N LEU A 170 -4.14 15.12 2.25
CA LEU A 170 -2.95 15.09 3.10
C LEU A 170 -1.75 15.70 2.39
N HIS A 171 -1.50 15.32 1.13
CA HIS A 171 -0.39 15.87 0.34
C HIS A 171 -0.50 17.39 0.19
N ARG A 172 -1.70 17.88 -0.14
CA ARG A 172 -1.97 19.34 -0.22
C ARG A 172 -1.77 20.04 1.13
N LYS A 173 -2.17 19.42 2.23
CA LYS A 173 -1.96 19.98 3.58
C LYS A 173 -0.49 20.10 3.94
N LEU A 174 0.32 19.12 3.53
CA LEU A 174 1.75 19.09 3.84
C LEU A 174 2.61 19.97 2.92
N PHE A 175 2.27 20.02 1.63
CA PHE A 175 3.13 20.59 0.58
C PHE A 175 2.50 21.73 -0.21
N GLY A 176 1.23 22.06 0.03
CA GLY A 176 0.51 23.14 -0.66
C GLY A 176 0.05 22.79 -2.09
N CYS A 177 0.30 21.57 -2.58
CA CYS A 177 -0.07 21.10 -3.92
C CYS A 177 -0.55 19.64 -3.88
N THR A 178 -1.24 19.24 -4.94
CA THR A 178 -1.53 17.82 -5.22
C THR A 178 -0.34 17.17 -5.91
N PHE A 179 -0.46 15.86 -6.18
CA PHE A 179 0.52 15.11 -6.98
C PHE A 179 -0.17 14.56 -8.23
N ASP A 180 0.63 14.29 -9.26
CA ASP A 180 0.15 13.71 -10.51
C ASP A 180 0.12 12.18 -10.43
N GLY A 181 -0.75 11.57 -11.23
CA GLY A 181 -0.80 10.12 -11.38
C GLY A 181 -1.61 9.40 -10.30
N ALA A 182 -2.50 10.08 -9.57
CA ALA A 182 -3.43 9.42 -8.67
C ALA A 182 -4.17 8.27 -9.38
N HIS A 183 -4.36 7.14 -8.65
CA HIS A 183 -4.85 5.85 -9.17
C HIS A 183 -3.85 5.09 -10.08
N ASP A 184 -2.57 5.40 -9.96
CA ASP A 184 -1.46 4.53 -10.29
C ASP A 184 -0.76 4.16 -8.98
N ALA A 185 -0.69 2.87 -8.66
CA ALA A 185 -0.19 2.42 -7.36
C ALA A 185 1.22 2.94 -7.07
N LEU A 186 2.09 3.06 -8.08
CA LEU A 186 3.45 3.61 -7.87
C LEU A 186 3.42 5.10 -7.51
N ALA A 187 2.60 5.90 -8.20
CA ALA A 187 2.46 7.32 -7.90
C ALA A 187 1.87 7.54 -6.50
N ASP A 188 0.88 6.72 -6.11
CA ASP A 188 0.24 6.80 -4.80
C ASP A 188 1.22 6.43 -3.67
N ILE A 189 2.07 5.42 -3.83
CA ILE A 189 3.09 5.10 -2.82
C ILE A 189 4.23 6.11 -2.76
N GLU A 190 4.62 6.75 -3.86
CA GLU A 190 5.59 7.86 -3.84
C GLU A 190 5.04 9.04 -3.05
N ALA A 191 3.78 9.41 -3.27
CA ALA A 191 3.09 10.45 -2.50
C ALA A 191 2.97 10.06 -1.02
N THR A 192 2.57 8.81 -0.73
CA THR A 192 2.46 8.27 0.63
C THR A 192 3.79 8.31 1.36
N LYS A 193 4.88 7.91 0.70
CA LYS A 193 6.24 7.98 1.25
C LYS A 193 6.63 9.41 1.63
N LYS A 194 6.42 10.37 0.72
CA LYS A 194 6.68 11.79 1.00
C LYS A 194 5.87 12.29 2.19
N CYS A 195 4.60 11.95 2.25
CA CYS A 195 3.71 12.32 3.36
C CYS A 195 4.19 11.70 4.68
N TYR A 196 4.55 10.40 4.68
CA TYR A 196 5.02 9.71 5.88
C TYR A 196 6.25 10.38 6.48
N PHE A 197 7.29 10.64 5.69
CA PHE A 197 8.50 11.28 6.21
C PHE A 197 8.26 12.72 6.65
N ALA A 198 7.37 13.47 6.00
CA ALA A 198 6.96 14.79 6.44
C ALA A 198 6.18 14.75 7.78
N LEU A 199 5.33 13.74 7.99
CA LEU A 199 4.64 13.52 9.26
C LEU A 199 5.62 13.08 10.36
N LYS A 200 6.58 12.23 10.03
CA LYS A 200 7.65 11.78 10.94
C LYS A 200 8.50 12.96 11.44
N GLN A 201 8.90 13.87 10.56
CA GLN A 201 9.62 15.10 10.95
C GLN A 201 8.81 16.01 11.88
N ARG A 202 7.49 15.94 11.84
CA ARG A 202 6.58 16.68 12.73
C ARG A 202 6.23 15.94 14.02
N GLY A 203 6.74 14.72 14.21
CA GLY A 203 6.42 13.89 15.37
C GLY A 203 4.96 13.38 15.40
N ILE A 204 4.30 13.28 14.24
CA ILE A 204 2.91 12.80 14.12
C ILE A 204 2.86 11.27 13.98
N VAL A 205 3.90 10.67 13.37
CA VAL A 205 4.08 9.22 13.18
C VAL A 205 5.42 8.76 13.74
#